data_c0ecec6b1655a21e140e0241bd1fcc02
#
_entry.id   c0ecec6b1655a21e140e0241bd1fcc02
#
_cell.length_a   1.000
_cell.length_b   1.000
_cell.length_c   1.000
_cell.angle_alpha   90.00
_cell.angle_beta   90.00
_cell.angle_gamma   90.00
#
_symmetry.space_group_name_H-M   'P 1'
#
loop_
_entity.id
_entity.type
_entity.pdbx_description
1 polymer ?
#
loop_
_entity_poly.entity_id
_entity_poly.type
_entity_poly.pdbx_seq_one_letter_code
_entity_poly.pdbx_strand_id
1 'polypeptide(L)'
;MRWTPEYVLDGADQVYCRTTAAARHEYRKARYLADCGVARQWKTEDEQLRVDFVGVGGELCVRKCLDLPERWDDRDTEGRHDLTYQGKRIDVKATTNAVPWLIVRKTALPVDAYVLVNYHGGRFRICGWQTERMVKRDENTWKWEYAYTLKEQVLRCITELREWAGKDPPGADIRPWDRPDAHREVRSHRFG
;
A
#
# COMPACT_ATOMS: atom_id res chain seq x y z
N MET A 1 -25.68 2.84 6.07
CA MET A 1 -24.82 1.66 6.33
C MET A 1 -23.62 1.75 5.41
N ARG A 2 -22.40 1.65 5.93
CA ARG A 2 -21.18 1.77 5.10
C ARG A 2 -20.94 0.45 4.38
N TRP A 3 -20.85 0.47 3.05
CA TRP A 3 -20.51 -0.72 2.26
C TRP A 3 -19.02 -1.02 2.38
N THR A 4 -18.70 -2.21 2.88
CA THR A 4 -17.31 -2.71 3.02
C THR A 4 -17.22 -4.04 2.28
N PRO A 5 -16.69 -4.07 1.04
CA PRO A 5 -16.62 -5.30 0.28
C PRO A 5 -15.67 -6.29 0.92
N GLU A 6 -16.09 -7.55 0.92
CA GLU A 6 -15.30 -8.69 1.38
C GLU A 6 -15.02 -9.65 0.23
N TYR A 7 -13.82 -10.20 0.21
CA TYR A 7 -13.33 -11.13 -0.80
C TYR A 7 -12.80 -12.39 -0.14
N VAL A 8 -13.21 -13.53 -0.69
CA VAL A 8 -12.55 -14.82 -0.46
C VAL A 8 -11.77 -15.12 -1.74
N LEU A 9 -10.47 -15.30 -1.61
CA LEU A 9 -9.63 -15.64 -2.76
C LEU A 9 -9.95 -17.08 -3.20
N ASP A 10 -10.25 -17.25 -4.46
CA ASP A 10 -10.40 -18.58 -5.06
C ASP A 10 -9.04 -19.30 -5.21
N GLY A 11 -9.05 -20.52 -5.75
CA GLY A 11 -7.82 -21.30 -5.89
C GLY A 11 -6.76 -20.65 -6.78
N ALA A 12 -7.17 -20.00 -7.86
CA ALA A 12 -6.27 -19.30 -8.78
C ALA A 12 -5.68 -18.04 -8.13
N ASP A 13 -6.50 -17.25 -7.44
CA ASP A 13 -6.09 -16.09 -6.67
C ASP A 13 -5.06 -16.47 -5.60
N GLN A 14 -5.31 -17.56 -4.86
CA GLN A 14 -4.41 -18.03 -3.81
C GLN A 14 -3.05 -18.46 -4.38
N VAL A 15 -3.05 -19.16 -5.51
CA VAL A 15 -1.80 -19.52 -6.20
C VAL A 15 -1.05 -18.27 -6.63
N TYR A 16 -1.75 -17.33 -7.28
CA TYR A 16 -1.17 -16.06 -7.70
C TYR A 16 -0.57 -15.30 -6.50
N CYS A 17 -1.33 -15.12 -5.42
CA CYS A 17 -0.84 -14.40 -4.24
C CYS A 17 0.38 -15.08 -3.60
N ARG A 18 0.40 -16.41 -3.50
CA ARG A 18 1.55 -17.14 -2.94
C ARG A 18 2.79 -17.01 -3.81
N THR A 19 2.64 -17.17 -5.12
CA THR A 19 3.76 -17.06 -6.08
C THR A 19 4.35 -15.65 -6.08
N THR A 20 3.48 -14.63 -6.13
CA THR A 20 3.90 -13.23 -6.10
C THR A 20 4.53 -12.85 -4.75
N ALA A 21 3.96 -13.31 -3.64
CA ALA A 21 4.53 -13.09 -2.31
C ALA A 21 5.93 -13.71 -2.18
N ALA A 22 6.12 -14.93 -2.66
CA ALA A 22 7.43 -15.59 -2.68
C ALA A 22 8.45 -14.82 -3.52
N ALA A 23 8.06 -14.38 -4.72
CA ALA A 23 8.94 -13.58 -5.59
C ALA A 23 9.33 -12.25 -4.95
N ARG A 24 8.37 -11.53 -4.31
CA ARG A 24 8.65 -10.29 -3.57
C ARG A 24 9.56 -10.52 -2.37
N HIS A 25 9.37 -11.62 -1.67
CA HIS A 25 10.20 -11.99 -0.54
C HIS A 25 11.66 -12.18 -0.97
N GLU A 26 11.89 -12.98 -2.01
CA GLU A 26 13.24 -13.22 -2.56
C GLU A 26 13.89 -11.93 -3.09
N TYR A 27 13.14 -11.09 -3.81
CA TYR A 27 13.65 -9.80 -4.28
C TYR A 27 14.08 -8.90 -3.12
N ARG A 28 13.29 -8.79 -2.05
CA ARG A 28 13.63 -7.99 -0.86
C ARG A 28 14.82 -8.57 -0.11
N LYS A 29 14.89 -9.88 0.03
CA LYS A 29 16.01 -10.59 0.67
C LYS A 29 17.32 -10.30 -0.08
N ALA A 30 17.32 -10.43 -1.41
CA ALA A 30 18.47 -10.12 -2.25
C ALA A 30 18.90 -8.65 -2.12
N ARG A 31 17.95 -7.71 -2.21
CA ARG A 31 18.23 -6.28 -2.08
C ARG A 31 18.74 -5.91 -0.69
N TYR A 32 18.18 -6.48 0.35
CA TYR A 32 18.60 -6.23 1.73
C TYR A 32 20.01 -6.74 2.00
N LEU A 33 20.35 -7.92 1.49
CA LEU A 33 21.72 -8.47 1.56
C LEU A 33 22.72 -7.59 0.83
N ALA A 34 22.33 -7.01 -0.33
CA ALA A 34 23.16 -6.09 -1.08
C ALA A 34 23.41 -4.77 -0.34
N ASP A 35 22.37 -4.23 0.34
CA ASP A 35 22.43 -2.92 0.99
C ASP A 35 23.04 -2.95 2.39
N CYS A 36 22.89 -4.02 3.16
CA CYS A 36 23.20 -4.05 4.60
C CYS A 36 24.17 -5.14 5.05
N GLY A 37 24.48 -6.12 4.19
CA GLY A 37 25.41 -7.22 4.51
C GLY A 37 24.95 -8.17 5.64
N VAL A 38 23.83 -7.90 6.32
CA VAL A 38 23.30 -8.70 7.43
C VAL A 38 21.78 -8.77 7.36
N ALA A 39 21.23 -9.97 7.29
CA ALA A 39 19.79 -10.18 7.35
C ALA A 39 19.25 -9.81 8.74
N ARG A 40 18.56 -8.68 8.87
CA ARG A 40 17.78 -8.36 10.08
C ARG A 40 16.52 -9.21 10.07
N GLN A 41 16.61 -10.42 10.58
CA GLN A 41 15.46 -11.31 10.75
C GLN A 41 14.74 -10.97 12.06
N TRP A 42 13.69 -10.15 11.98
CA TRP A 42 12.78 -9.88 13.11
C TRP A 42 11.63 -10.89 13.18
N LYS A 43 11.44 -11.66 12.12
CA LYS A 43 10.38 -12.65 11.93
C LYS A 43 10.98 -13.88 11.24
N THR A 44 10.36 -15.02 11.48
CA THR A 44 10.67 -16.23 10.71
C THR A 44 10.35 -16.03 9.23
N GLU A 45 10.93 -16.84 8.35
CA GLU A 45 10.65 -16.80 6.92
C GLU A 45 9.17 -17.01 6.63
N ASP A 46 8.52 -17.94 7.33
CA ASP A 46 7.08 -18.20 7.21
C ASP A 46 6.23 -17.00 7.62
N GLU A 47 6.60 -16.30 8.69
CA GLU A 47 5.91 -15.08 9.11
C GLU A 47 6.06 -13.94 8.08
N GLN A 48 7.22 -13.85 7.45
CA GLN A 48 7.47 -12.87 6.41
C GLN A 48 6.67 -13.20 5.14
N LEU A 49 6.69 -14.45 4.69
CA LEU A 49 5.88 -14.92 3.56
C LEU A 49 4.39 -14.70 3.79
N ARG A 50 3.92 -14.94 5.03
CA ARG A 50 2.53 -14.65 5.40
C ARG A 50 2.20 -13.16 5.30
N VAL A 51 3.08 -12.28 5.77
CA VAL A 51 2.90 -10.83 5.64
C VAL A 51 2.84 -10.41 4.16
N ASP A 52 3.71 -10.98 3.33
CA ASP A 52 3.73 -10.72 1.89
C ASP A 52 2.48 -11.23 1.19
N PHE A 53 2.01 -12.43 1.54
CA PHE A 53 0.74 -12.97 1.05
C PHE A 53 -0.44 -12.04 1.40
N VAL A 54 -0.50 -11.55 2.63
CA VAL A 54 -1.56 -10.63 3.07
C VAL A 54 -1.48 -9.30 2.30
N GLY A 55 -0.27 -8.80 2.05
CA GLY A 55 -0.05 -7.60 1.25
C GLY A 55 -0.57 -7.77 -0.18
N VAL A 56 -0.07 -8.80 -0.90
CA VAL A 56 -0.46 -9.09 -2.28
C VAL A 56 -1.97 -9.37 -2.40
N GLY A 57 -2.54 -10.14 -1.46
CA GLY A 57 -3.97 -10.41 -1.45
C GLY A 57 -4.83 -9.17 -1.24
N GLY A 58 -4.37 -8.24 -0.38
CA GLY A 58 -5.01 -6.95 -0.18
C GLY A 58 -5.01 -6.11 -1.46
N GLU A 59 -3.89 -6.04 -2.16
CA GLU A 59 -3.76 -5.32 -3.43
C GLU A 59 -4.65 -5.94 -4.52
N LEU A 60 -4.67 -7.28 -4.62
CA LEU A 60 -5.55 -7.98 -5.56
C LEU A 60 -7.04 -7.67 -5.31
N CYS A 61 -7.46 -7.67 -4.04
CA CYS A 61 -8.85 -7.35 -3.68
C CYS A 61 -9.22 -5.89 -4.04
N VAL A 62 -8.31 -4.95 -3.85
CA VAL A 62 -8.52 -3.55 -4.28
C VAL A 62 -8.60 -3.45 -5.79
N ARG A 63 -7.73 -4.16 -6.54
CA ARG A 63 -7.80 -4.24 -8.01
C ARG A 63 -9.15 -4.77 -8.48
N LYS A 64 -9.61 -5.90 -7.94
CA LYS A 64 -10.95 -6.46 -8.23
C LYS A 64 -12.07 -5.47 -7.91
N CYS A 65 -11.98 -4.80 -6.77
CA CYS A 65 -12.97 -3.78 -6.37
C CYS A 65 -13.02 -2.59 -7.34
N LEU A 66 -11.91 -2.21 -7.95
CA LEU A 66 -11.79 -1.08 -8.87
C LEU A 66 -11.88 -1.48 -10.34
N ASP A 67 -12.20 -2.74 -10.65
CA ASP A 67 -12.26 -3.30 -12.00
C ASP A 67 -10.93 -3.13 -12.79
N LEU A 68 -9.81 -3.20 -12.07
CA LEU A 68 -8.48 -3.17 -12.64
C LEU A 68 -8.01 -4.58 -13.05
N PRO A 69 -7.09 -4.70 -14.02
CA PRO A 69 -6.46 -5.98 -14.32
C PRO A 69 -5.88 -6.64 -13.07
N GLU A 70 -6.16 -7.93 -12.89
CA GLU A 70 -5.71 -8.69 -11.70
C GLU A 70 -4.21 -8.94 -11.70
N ARG A 71 -3.59 -8.97 -12.87
CA ARG A 71 -2.15 -9.21 -13.02
C ARG A 71 -1.38 -7.89 -12.98
N TRP A 72 -0.27 -7.93 -12.27
CA TRP A 72 0.72 -6.87 -12.27
C TRP A 72 1.40 -6.81 -13.63
N ASP A 73 1.50 -5.61 -14.18
CA ASP A 73 2.59 -5.34 -15.10
C ASP A 73 3.82 -5.08 -14.23
N ASP A 74 4.90 -5.86 -14.40
CA ASP A 74 6.15 -5.70 -13.64
C ASP A 74 6.75 -4.28 -13.78
N ARG A 75 6.30 -3.53 -14.79
CA ARG A 75 6.67 -2.13 -15.01
C ARG A 75 6.05 -1.16 -14.00
N ASP A 76 4.92 -1.51 -13.37
CA ASP A 76 4.28 -0.67 -12.34
C ASP A 76 5.02 -0.73 -10.99
N THR A 77 5.96 -1.65 -10.82
CA THR A 77 6.59 -1.96 -9.53
C THR A 77 7.95 -1.30 -9.30
N GLU A 78 8.26 -0.17 -9.89
CA GLU A 78 9.45 0.60 -9.49
C GLU A 78 9.43 1.08 -8.02
N GLY A 79 8.63 0.41 -7.17
CA GLY A 79 8.69 0.51 -5.72
C GLY A 79 8.05 1.76 -5.12
N ARG A 80 7.21 2.48 -5.86
CA ARG A 80 6.68 3.77 -5.42
C ARG A 80 5.24 3.73 -4.90
N HIS A 81 4.40 2.87 -5.45
CA HIS A 81 2.99 2.69 -5.08
C HIS A 81 2.49 1.33 -5.58
N ASP A 82 1.38 0.83 -5.05
CA ASP A 82 0.91 -0.52 -5.34
C ASP A 82 0.03 -0.60 -6.59
N LEU A 83 -0.70 0.48 -6.91
CA LEU A 83 -1.54 0.53 -8.11
C LEU A 83 -1.83 1.98 -8.56
N THR A 84 -2.14 2.13 -9.85
CA THR A 84 -2.62 3.38 -10.43
C THR A 84 -4.09 3.22 -10.84
N TYR A 85 -4.95 4.15 -10.42
CA TYR A 85 -6.36 4.17 -10.78
C TYR A 85 -6.76 5.57 -11.26
N GLN A 86 -7.18 5.69 -12.52
CA GLN A 86 -7.54 6.97 -13.16
C GLN A 86 -6.46 8.06 -12.92
N GLY A 87 -5.19 7.70 -13.11
CA GLY A 87 -4.05 8.59 -12.93
C GLY A 87 -3.68 8.90 -11.47
N LYS A 88 -4.38 8.35 -10.47
CA LYS A 88 -4.05 8.50 -9.05
C LYS A 88 -3.21 7.33 -8.57
N ARG A 89 -2.13 7.62 -7.85
CA ARG A 89 -1.25 6.62 -7.22
C ARG A 89 -1.85 6.20 -5.88
N ILE A 90 -2.04 4.93 -5.72
CA ILE A 90 -2.68 4.35 -4.54
C ILE A 90 -1.73 3.33 -3.90
N ASP A 91 -1.56 3.44 -2.60
CA ASP A 91 -0.80 2.51 -1.78
C ASP A 91 -1.76 1.73 -0.87
N VAL A 92 -1.68 0.41 -0.90
CA VAL A 92 -2.57 -0.48 -0.16
C VAL A 92 -1.87 -0.96 1.11
N LYS A 93 -2.49 -0.74 2.24
CA LYS A 93 -2.00 -1.21 3.54
C LYS A 93 -2.88 -2.36 4.02
N ALA A 94 -2.32 -3.55 4.07
CA ALA A 94 -3.01 -4.72 4.58
C ALA A 94 -2.61 -5.03 6.02
N THR A 95 -3.57 -5.47 6.84
CA THR A 95 -3.35 -5.83 8.24
C THR A 95 -4.13 -7.07 8.65
N THR A 96 -3.61 -7.81 9.62
CA THR A 96 -4.29 -8.96 10.26
C THR A 96 -4.84 -8.61 11.65
N ASN A 97 -4.72 -7.37 12.08
CA ASN A 97 -5.17 -6.95 13.41
C ASN A 97 -6.69 -7.04 13.55
N ALA A 98 -7.19 -7.50 14.69
CA ALA A 98 -8.62 -7.57 14.98
C ALA A 98 -9.30 -6.19 14.89
N VAL A 99 -8.59 -5.14 15.32
CA VAL A 99 -8.99 -3.74 15.12
C VAL A 99 -8.05 -3.13 14.08
N PRO A 100 -8.51 -2.94 12.83
CA PRO A 100 -7.66 -2.46 11.77
C PRO A 100 -7.38 -0.95 11.90
N TRP A 101 -6.10 -0.60 11.75
CA TRP A 101 -5.61 0.77 11.70
C TRP A 101 -4.82 0.97 10.42
N LEU A 102 -5.07 2.08 9.74
CA LEU A 102 -4.21 2.54 8.66
C LEU A 102 -2.94 3.13 9.28
N ILE A 103 -1.80 2.49 9.06
CA ILE A 103 -0.50 2.92 9.56
C ILE A 103 0.39 3.27 8.38
N VAL A 104 0.87 4.51 8.33
CA VAL A 104 1.72 5.03 7.26
C VAL A 104 2.99 5.62 7.87
N ARG A 105 4.14 5.10 7.49
CA ARG A 105 5.43 5.64 7.96
C ARG A 105 5.64 7.07 7.43
N LYS A 106 6.26 7.93 8.22
CA LYS A 106 6.61 9.30 7.78
C LYS A 106 7.57 9.31 6.59
N THR A 107 8.37 8.26 6.46
CA THR A 107 9.31 8.04 5.34
C THR A 107 8.66 7.41 4.11
N ALA A 108 7.34 7.13 4.14
CA ALA A 108 6.65 6.59 2.98
C ALA A 108 6.70 7.57 1.80
N LEU A 109 6.94 7.02 0.61
CA LEU A 109 6.96 7.81 -0.62
C LEU A 109 5.59 8.45 -0.87
N PRO A 110 5.56 9.63 -1.52
CA PRO A 110 4.31 10.32 -1.81
C PRO A 110 3.40 9.49 -2.71
N VAL A 111 2.12 9.41 -2.33
CA VAL A 111 1.03 8.81 -3.11
C VAL A 111 -0.18 9.74 -3.08
N ASP A 112 -1.24 9.43 -3.79
CA ASP A 112 -2.44 10.26 -3.77
C ASP A 112 -3.43 9.81 -2.72
N ALA A 113 -3.47 8.49 -2.48
CA ALA A 113 -4.36 7.89 -1.49
C ALA A 113 -3.78 6.59 -0.91
N TYR A 114 -4.28 6.25 0.28
CA TYR A 114 -4.05 4.98 0.96
C TYR A 114 -5.37 4.23 1.08
N VAL A 115 -5.34 2.92 0.83
CA VAL A 115 -6.46 2.00 1.07
C VAL A 115 -6.09 1.04 2.18
N LEU A 116 -6.97 0.86 3.17
CA LEU A 116 -6.79 -0.12 4.24
C LEU A 116 -7.59 -1.38 3.93
N VAL A 117 -6.91 -2.52 3.98
CA VAL A 117 -7.50 -3.85 3.87
C VAL A 117 -7.21 -4.65 5.13
N ASN A 118 -8.20 -5.34 5.64
CA ASN A 118 -8.07 -6.25 6.76
C ASN A 118 -8.21 -7.70 6.30
N TYR A 119 -7.27 -8.56 6.69
CA TYR A 119 -7.32 -10.00 6.47
C TYR A 119 -7.62 -10.72 7.78
N HIS A 120 -8.79 -11.36 7.85
CA HIS A 120 -9.20 -12.13 9.02
C HIS A 120 -10.04 -13.34 8.60
N GLY A 121 -9.79 -14.51 9.21
CA GLY A 121 -10.57 -15.72 8.96
C GLY A 121 -10.61 -16.16 7.49
N GLY A 122 -9.53 -15.99 6.72
CA GLY A 122 -9.50 -16.35 5.30
C GLY A 122 -10.16 -15.34 4.36
N ARG A 123 -10.61 -14.19 4.86
CA ARG A 123 -11.32 -13.15 4.11
C ARG A 123 -10.55 -11.85 4.11
N PHE A 124 -10.56 -11.16 2.99
CA PHE A 124 -10.07 -9.80 2.83
C PHE A 124 -11.26 -8.83 2.84
N ARG A 125 -11.25 -7.87 3.73
CA ARG A 125 -12.26 -6.81 3.82
C ARG A 125 -11.61 -5.47 3.55
N ILE A 126 -12.12 -4.72 2.57
CA ILE A 126 -11.67 -3.36 2.31
C ILE A 126 -12.30 -2.44 3.34
N CYS A 127 -11.51 -1.99 4.30
CA CYS A 127 -11.97 -1.15 5.40
C CYS A 127 -12.32 0.28 4.96
N GLY A 128 -11.62 0.78 3.94
CA GLY A 128 -11.84 2.10 3.38
C GLY A 128 -10.55 2.75 2.92
N TRP A 129 -10.63 4.05 2.58
CA TRP A 129 -9.50 4.80 2.03
C TRP A 129 -9.44 6.22 2.59
N GLN A 130 -8.28 6.86 2.40
CA GLN A 130 -8.10 8.27 2.72
C GLN A 130 -7.00 8.88 1.85
N THR A 131 -7.12 10.17 1.53
CA THR A 131 -6.07 10.90 0.80
C THR A 131 -4.80 11.05 1.64
N GLU A 132 -3.64 11.10 0.98
CA GLU A 132 -2.36 11.32 1.67
C GLU A 132 -2.39 12.57 2.55
N ARG A 133 -2.95 13.68 2.04
CA ARG A 133 -3.08 14.94 2.77
C ARG A 133 -3.82 14.79 4.11
N MET A 134 -4.86 13.94 4.14
CA MET A 134 -5.63 13.70 5.37
C MET A 134 -4.91 12.73 6.31
N VAL A 135 -4.19 11.75 5.77
CA VAL A 135 -3.39 10.80 6.57
C VAL A 135 -2.23 11.52 7.27
N LYS A 136 -1.50 12.34 6.54
CA LYS A 136 -0.27 13.00 7.01
C LYS A 136 -0.53 14.30 7.79
N ARG A 137 -1.69 14.45 8.43
CA ARG A 137 -1.94 15.55 9.38
C ARG A 137 -1.23 15.28 10.69
N ASP A 138 -0.77 16.33 11.35
CA ASP A 138 -0.06 16.23 12.64
C ASP A 138 -0.89 15.55 13.73
N GLU A 139 -2.21 15.78 13.75
CA GLU A 139 -3.16 15.13 14.66
C GLU A 139 -3.19 13.59 14.55
N ASN A 140 -2.75 13.04 13.40
CA ASN A 140 -2.66 11.61 13.16
C ASN A 140 -1.29 11.01 13.50
N THR A 141 -0.37 11.81 13.99
CA THR A 141 0.97 11.33 14.35
C THR A 141 0.87 10.35 15.51
N TRP A 142 1.47 9.16 15.34
CA TRP A 142 1.53 8.18 16.41
C TRP A 142 2.47 8.66 17.52
N LYS A 143 2.21 8.19 18.76
CA LYS A 143 2.97 8.57 19.99
C LYS A 143 4.50 8.44 19.88
N TRP A 144 5.00 7.65 18.93
CA TRP A 144 6.44 7.45 18.69
C TRP A 144 6.98 8.30 17.54
N GLU A 145 6.14 9.19 16.97
CA GLU A 145 6.47 10.15 15.93
C GLU A 145 7.03 9.59 14.60
N TYR A 146 7.05 8.27 14.41
CA TYR A 146 7.58 7.65 13.19
C TYR A 146 6.52 7.27 12.15
N ALA A 147 5.24 7.37 12.49
CA ALA A 147 4.13 7.03 11.62
C ALA A 147 2.88 7.88 11.87
N TYR A 148 2.02 7.95 10.87
CA TYR A 148 0.64 8.43 10.98
C TYR A 148 -0.28 7.24 11.16
N THR A 149 -1.36 7.41 11.93
CA THR A 149 -2.34 6.36 12.19
C THR A 149 -3.76 6.88 12.11
N LEU A 150 -4.61 6.17 11.39
CA LEU A 150 -6.04 6.44 11.33
C LEU A 150 -6.84 5.20 11.69
N LYS A 151 -7.87 5.38 12.51
CA LYS A 151 -8.85 4.33 12.79
C LYS A 151 -9.74 4.10 11.58
N GLU A 152 -10.22 2.87 11.40
CA GLU A 152 -11.14 2.51 10.32
C GLU A 152 -12.36 3.45 10.23
N GLN A 153 -12.89 3.90 11.36
CA GLN A 153 -14.10 4.73 11.43
C GLN A 153 -13.97 6.07 10.70
N VAL A 154 -12.75 6.61 10.56
CA VAL A 154 -12.50 7.89 9.88
C VAL A 154 -12.11 7.73 8.41
N LEU A 155 -12.01 6.50 7.92
CA LEU A 155 -11.75 6.23 6.51
C LEU A 155 -13.05 6.43 5.70
N ARG A 156 -12.91 6.80 4.45
CA ARG A 156 -14.03 6.95 3.51
C ARG A 156 -14.41 5.60 2.92
N CYS A 157 -15.66 5.46 2.45
CA CYS A 157 -16.10 4.26 1.76
C CYS A 157 -15.34 4.08 0.43
N ILE A 158 -14.99 2.85 0.06
CA ILE A 158 -14.23 2.59 -1.17
C ILE A 158 -14.98 3.04 -2.44
N THR A 159 -16.30 3.06 -2.44
CA THR A 159 -17.10 3.58 -3.55
C THR A 159 -16.81 5.05 -3.86
N GLU A 160 -16.53 5.85 -2.82
CA GLU A 160 -16.18 7.25 -2.97
C GLU A 160 -14.79 7.45 -3.61
N LEU A 161 -13.92 6.42 -3.58
CA LEU A 161 -12.62 6.47 -4.25
C LEU A 161 -12.78 6.57 -5.76
N ARG A 162 -13.75 5.85 -6.34
CA ARG A 162 -14.06 5.90 -7.77
C ARG A 162 -14.47 7.30 -8.20
N GLU A 163 -15.36 7.93 -7.44
CA GLU A 163 -15.84 9.28 -7.71
C GLU A 163 -14.73 10.33 -7.53
N TRP A 164 -13.91 10.17 -6.50
CA TRP A 164 -12.81 11.08 -6.22
C TRP A 164 -11.71 10.99 -7.28
N ALA A 165 -11.35 9.78 -7.71
CA ALA A 165 -10.30 9.56 -8.70
C ALA A 165 -10.69 10.12 -10.07
N GLY A 166 -11.98 10.03 -10.44
CA GLY A 166 -12.51 10.56 -11.70
C GLY A 166 -12.63 12.09 -11.75
N LYS A 167 -12.42 12.78 -10.63
CA LYS A 167 -12.36 14.24 -10.63
C LYS A 167 -10.95 14.67 -10.98
N ASP A 168 -10.79 15.35 -12.12
CA ASP A 168 -9.53 16.00 -12.41
C ASP A 168 -9.17 16.97 -11.28
N PRO A 169 -7.91 16.95 -10.80
CA PRO A 169 -7.48 17.98 -9.89
C PRO A 169 -7.65 19.33 -10.57
N PRO A 170 -8.24 20.34 -9.91
CA PRO A 170 -8.31 21.69 -10.46
C PRO A 170 -6.88 22.19 -10.70
N GLY A 171 -6.49 22.31 -11.97
CA GLY A 171 -5.17 22.68 -12.43
C GLY A 171 -4.17 21.53 -12.24
N ALA A 172 -3.95 20.75 -13.31
CA ALA A 172 -2.87 19.76 -13.37
C ALA A 172 -1.51 20.46 -13.47
N ASP A 173 -1.14 21.24 -12.45
CA ASP A 173 0.25 21.62 -12.27
C ASP A 173 1.06 20.36 -12.00
N ILE A 174 2.08 20.17 -12.80
CA ILE A 174 3.06 19.08 -12.67
C ILE A 174 3.46 19.00 -11.20
N ARG A 175 3.03 17.93 -10.52
CA ARG A 175 3.33 17.77 -9.10
C ARG A 175 4.84 17.76 -8.92
N PRO A 176 5.38 18.34 -7.84
CA PRO A 176 6.83 18.46 -7.66
C PRO A 176 7.61 17.15 -7.83
N TRP A 177 6.98 15.99 -7.53
CA TRP A 177 7.58 14.67 -7.64
C TRP A 177 7.47 14.03 -9.03
N ASP A 178 6.67 14.59 -9.94
CA ASP A 178 6.58 14.13 -11.34
C ASP A 178 7.73 14.74 -12.19
N ARG A 179 8.56 15.60 -11.60
CA ARG A 179 9.76 16.13 -12.24
C ARG A 179 10.84 15.03 -12.29
N PRO A 180 11.43 14.77 -13.45
CA PRO A 180 12.48 13.74 -13.61
C PRO A 180 13.67 13.90 -12.64
N ASP A 181 13.91 15.12 -12.16
CA ASP A 181 15.07 15.48 -11.33
C ASP A 181 14.78 15.44 -9.82
N ALA A 182 13.53 15.28 -9.39
CA ALA A 182 13.17 15.29 -7.95
C ALA A 182 13.84 14.15 -7.14
N HIS A 183 14.44 13.16 -7.83
CA HIS A 183 15.10 12.01 -7.22
C HIS A 183 16.62 12.19 -7.02
N ARG A 184 17.22 13.21 -7.64
CA ARG A 184 18.66 13.46 -7.49
C ARG A 184 19.01 14.14 -6.17
N GLU A 185 18.15 15.01 -5.66
CA GLU A 185 18.41 15.78 -4.43
C GLU A 185 18.32 14.98 -3.13
N VAL A 186 17.47 13.92 -3.08
CA VAL A 186 17.30 13.11 -1.87
C VAL A 186 18.49 12.20 -1.56
N ARG A 187 19.37 11.92 -2.54
CA ARG A 187 20.55 11.06 -2.34
C ARG A 187 21.79 11.80 -1.81
N SER A 188 21.85 13.13 -1.88
CA SER A 188 23.05 13.90 -1.51
C SER A 188 23.17 14.22 -0.02
N HIS A 189 22.16 13.96 0.81
CA HIS A 189 22.17 14.31 2.24
C HIS A 189 22.31 13.11 3.20
N ARG A 190 22.77 11.94 2.71
CA ARG A 190 22.89 10.73 3.55
C ARG A 190 24.28 10.33 3.99
N PHE A 191 25.31 11.09 3.70
CA PHE A 191 26.66 10.85 4.26
C PHE A 191 27.34 12.20 4.57
N GLY A 192 27.15 12.67 5.77
CA GLY A 192 27.91 13.65 6.47
C GLY A 192 27.98 13.25 7.93
#